data_04061cf4583e3cef945f1ed569d9cec0
#
_entry.id   04061cf4583e3cef945f1ed569d9cec0
#
_cell.length_a   1.000
_cell.length_b   1.000
_cell.length_c   1.000
_cell.angle_alpha   90.00
_cell.angle_beta   90.00
_cell.angle_gamma   90.00
#
_symmetry.space_group_name_H-M   'P 1'
#
loop_
_entity.id
_entity.type
_entity.pdbx_description
1 polymer ?
#
loop_
_entity_poly.entity_id
_entity_poly.type
_entity_poly.pdbx_seq_one_letter_code
_entity_poly.pdbx_strand_id
1 'polypeptide(L)'
;MITTITLNPALDKTCFGERMCPGQVNRMDRVRNLPGGKGINVTRVLAGYGFPVRAMGFLGGHTGIFIENGVRQFSTECAFTQISESTRTNTNLITGDGYVTEILEPGPVVTETELSRFREDYEKALADTELVVMSGSVPPGISPDIYRELIEKASSFGKRVILDTSKESLREGIKGKPFLIKPNTKELEYLTGRSLRNREEITEAALMLCREGVHSVVVSMGEKGLLYISETERIAARPPKIKAVNTVGCGDTAVASLAMSVLAGEDAKTALVK
;
A
#
# COMPACT_ATOMS: atom_id res chain seq x y z
N MET A 1 11.75 -0.24 -14.94
CA MET A 1 10.83 0.71 -14.27
C MET A 1 10.03 -0.01 -13.18
N ILE A 2 9.69 0.64 -12.07
CA ILE A 2 8.76 0.12 -11.06
C ILE A 2 7.37 0.69 -11.34
N THR A 3 6.35 -0.17 -11.44
CA THR A 3 4.96 0.28 -11.56
C THR A 3 4.25 0.13 -10.21
N THR A 4 3.75 1.24 -9.66
CA THR A 4 2.97 1.26 -8.42
C THR A 4 1.49 1.40 -8.74
N ILE A 5 0.66 0.59 -8.09
CA ILE A 5 -0.79 0.60 -8.26
C ILE A 5 -1.47 1.02 -6.98
N THR A 6 -2.27 2.09 -7.07
CA THR A 6 -3.13 2.60 -6.00
C THR A 6 -4.56 2.68 -6.53
N LEU A 7 -5.33 1.61 -6.36
CA LEU A 7 -6.70 1.57 -6.91
C LEU A 7 -7.65 2.57 -6.25
N ASN A 8 -7.43 2.92 -4.99
CA ASN A 8 -8.26 3.82 -4.21
C ASN A 8 -7.44 4.95 -3.55
N PRO A 9 -6.80 5.82 -4.34
CA PRO A 9 -6.05 6.96 -3.82
C PRO A 9 -6.96 7.91 -3.03
N ALA A 10 -6.35 8.83 -2.29
CA ALA A 10 -7.08 9.82 -1.52
C ALA A 10 -6.31 11.14 -1.46
N LEU A 11 -7.02 12.24 -1.26
CA LEU A 11 -6.43 13.43 -0.72
C LEU A 11 -6.30 13.25 0.80
N ASP A 12 -5.07 13.18 1.32
CA ASP A 12 -4.84 13.12 2.76
C ASP A 12 -4.83 14.54 3.33
N LYS A 13 -5.94 14.88 3.99
CA LYS A 13 -6.17 16.17 4.63
C LYS A 13 -5.87 16.06 6.12
N THR A 14 -4.81 16.73 6.59
CA THR A 14 -4.48 16.80 8.01
C THR A 14 -4.90 18.14 8.58
N CYS A 15 -5.78 18.11 9.57
CA CYS A 15 -6.27 19.25 10.31
C CYS A 15 -5.62 19.28 11.70
N PHE A 16 -5.07 20.42 12.07
CA PHE A 16 -4.45 20.63 13.40
C PHE A 16 -5.32 21.59 14.20
N GLY A 17 -5.60 21.24 15.45
CA GLY A 17 -6.36 22.07 16.37
C GLY A 17 -6.01 21.76 17.82
N GLU A 18 -6.48 22.58 18.76
CA GLU A 18 -6.20 22.39 20.17
C GLU A 18 -6.91 21.13 20.71
N ARG A 19 -8.21 21.02 20.40
CA ARG A 19 -9.03 19.91 20.86
C ARG A 19 -10.25 19.72 19.96
N MET A 20 -10.78 18.51 19.89
CA MET A 20 -12.05 18.20 19.21
C MET A 20 -13.17 18.06 20.25
N CYS A 21 -14.28 18.81 20.06
CA CYS A 21 -15.48 18.74 20.86
C CYS A 21 -16.64 18.19 20.02
N PRO A 22 -17.10 16.95 20.25
CA PRO A 22 -18.26 16.40 19.56
C PRO A 22 -19.52 17.25 19.78
N GLY A 23 -20.33 17.42 18.73
CA GLY A 23 -21.57 18.19 18.78
C GLY A 23 -21.39 19.72 18.76
N GLN A 24 -20.18 20.22 18.61
CA GLN A 24 -19.85 21.64 18.56
C GLN A 24 -19.13 22.03 17.26
N VAL A 25 -19.06 23.34 17.00
CA VAL A 25 -18.24 23.87 15.91
C VAL A 25 -16.76 23.81 16.34
N ASN A 26 -15.99 23.02 15.63
CA ASN A 26 -14.56 22.91 15.83
C ASN A 26 -13.82 23.71 14.75
N ARG A 27 -12.99 24.69 15.15
CA ARG A 27 -12.15 25.46 14.23
C ARG A 27 -10.74 24.95 14.31
N MET A 28 -10.14 24.65 13.13
CA MET A 28 -8.78 24.14 13.02
C MET A 28 -7.82 25.29 12.77
N ASP A 29 -6.66 25.24 13.40
CA ASP A 29 -5.63 26.30 13.32
C ASP A 29 -4.87 26.21 11.99
N ARG A 30 -4.68 24.97 11.48
CA ARG A 30 -3.93 24.72 10.25
C ARG A 30 -4.49 23.49 9.53
N VAL A 31 -4.46 23.54 8.21
CA VAL A 31 -4.81 22.41 7.34
C VAL A 31 -3.67 22.15 6.37
N ARG A 32 -3.33 20.88 6.16
CA ARG A 32 -2.35 20.43 5.18
C ARG A 32 -2.98 19.37 4.28
N ASN A 33 -2.85 19.53 2.99
CA ASN A 33 -3.32 18.58 1.98
C ASN A 33 -2.13 17.94 1.28
N LEU A 34 -2.15 16.63 1.12
CA LEU A 34 -1.11 15.86 0.41
C LEU A 34 -1.77 14.80 -0.49
N PRO A 35 -1.14 14.46 -1.62
CA PRO A 35 -1.44 13.22 -2.32
C PRO A 35 -1.25 12.04 -1.38
N GLY A 36 -2.26 11.18 -1.28
CA GLY A 36 -2.27 10.07 -0.35
C GLY A 36 -2.83 8.79 -0.97
N GLY A 37 -2.79 7.75 -0.15
CA GLY A 37 -2.99 6.37 -0.51
C GLY A 37 -1.69 5.58 -0.44
N LYS A 38 -1.74 4.34 0.03
CA LYS A 38 -0.54 3.52 0.30
C LYS A 38 0.42 3.45 -0.88
N GLY A 39 -0.07 3.13 -2.09
CA GLY A 39 0.78 3.04 -3.28
C GLY A 39 1.38 4.39 -3.70
N ILE A 40 0.68 5.51 -3.51
CA ILE A 40 1.24 6.86 -3.73
C ILE A 40 2.35 7.16 -2.72
N ASN A 41 2.21 6.72 -1.47
CA ASN A 41 3.28 6.83 -0.48
C ASN A 41 4.51 6.02 -0.88
N VAL A 42 4.31 4.79 -1.38
CA VAL A 42 5.39 3.96 -1.95
C VAL A 42 6.05 4.67 -3.13
N THR A 43 5.26 5.22 -4.06
CA THR A 43 5.74 5.99 -5.22
C THR A 43 6.66 7.11 -4.77
N ARG A 44 6.22 7.92 -3.81
CA ARG A 44 6.98 9.06 -3.28
C ARG A 44 8.32 8.63 -2.71
N VAL A 45 8.36 7.53 -1.97
CA VAL A 45 9.61 7.01 -1.38
C VAL A 45 10.55 6.53 -2.48
N LEU A 46 10.08 5.68 -3.40
CA LEU A 46 10.88 5.15 -4.50
C LEU A 46 11.47 6.27 -5.38
N ALA A 47 10.64 7.24 -5.77
CA ALA A 47 11.07 8.40 -6.55
C ALA A 47 12.09 9.26 -5.78
N GLY A 48 11.90 9.43 -4.47
CA GLY A 48 12.85 10.14 -3.60
C GLY A 48 14.24 9.48 -3.54
N TYR A 49 14.32 8.17 -3.77
CA TYR A 49 15.56 7.43 -3.93
C TYR A 49 16.07 7.35 -5.39
N GLY A 50 15.43 8.07 -6.31
CA GLY A 50 15.86 8.16 -7.71
C GLY A 50 15.47 6.99 -8.59
N PHE A 51 14.58 6.13 -8.15
CA PHE A 51 14.07 5.04 -8.99
C PHE A 51 13.07 5.57 -10.03
N PRO A 52 13.11 5.09 -11.29
CA PRO A 52 12.07 5.40 -12.27
C PRO A 52 10.77 4.68 -11.90
N VAL A 53 9.72 5.47 -11.61
CA VAL A 53 8.42 4.96 -11.14
C VAL A 53 7.30 5.42 -12.06
N ARG A 54 6.39 4.51 -12.39
CA ARG A 54 5.08 4.79 -12.98
C ARG A 54 4.01 4.60 -11.91
N ALA A 55 3.19 5.61 -11.69
CA ALA A 55 2.05 5.54 -10.78
C ALA A 55 0.76 5.33 -11.56
N MET A 56 -0.01 4.29 -11.20
CA MET A 56 -1.28 3.92 -11.81
C MET A 56 -2.39 3.77 -10.76
N GLY A 57 -3.63 3.90 -11.20
CA GLY A 57 -4.83 3.79 -10.37
C GLY A 57 -5.94 4.65 -10.92
N PHE A 58 -6.93 4.97 -10.10
CA PHE A 58 -8.10 5.76 -10.51
C PHE A 58 -8.05 7.15 -9.90
N LEU A 59 -8.24 8.18 -10.72
CA LEU A 59 -8.36 9.57 -10.27
C LEU A 59 -9.57 10.23 -10.94
N GLY A 60 -10.31 11.05 -10.18
CA GLY A 60 -11.44 11.79 -10.72
C GLY A 60 -11.69 13.09 -9.97
N GLY A 61 -12.35 14.05 -10.65
CA GLY A 61 -12.70 15.35 -10.11
C GLY A 61 -11.51 16.24 -9.76
N HIS A 62 -11.78 17.32 -9.05
CA HIS A 62 -10.73 18.26 -8.62
C HIS A 62 -9.72 17.64 -7.66
N THR A 63 -10.18 16.74 -6.81
CA THR A 63 -9.30 15.97 -5.89
C THR A 63 -8.31 15.11 -6.66
N GLY A 64 -8.77 14.44 -7.73
CA GLY A 64 -7.90 13.66 -8.61
C GLY A 64 -6.83 14.52 -9.29
N ILE A 65 -7.22 15.69 -9.82
CA ILE A 65 -6.27 16.64 -10.43
C ILE A 65 -5.22 17.10 -9.42
N PHE A 66 -5.63 17.40 -8.17
CA PHE A 66 -4.70 17.78 -7.11
C PHE A 66 -3.67 16.67 -6.82
N ILE A 67 -4.15 15.42 -6.72
CA ILE A 67 -3.28 14.27 -6.45
C ILE A 67 -2.31 14.05 -7.60
N GLU A 68 -2.78 14.04 -8.85
CA GLU A 68 -1.94 13.83 -10.02
C GLU A 68 -0.84 14.89 -10.14
N ASN A 69 -1.18 16.17 -9.96
CA ASN A 69 -0.22 17.27 -9.95
C ASN A 69 0.83 17.11 -8.85
N GLY A 70 0.43 16.65 -7.66
CA GLY A 70 1.37 16.40 -6.57
C GLY A 70 2.28 15.19 -6.82
N VAL A 71 1.77 14.13 -7.46
CA VAL A 71 2.57 12.95 -7.84
C VAL A 71 3.57 13.30 -8.95
N ARG A 72 3.19 14.15 -9.91
CA ARG A 72 4.12 14.64 -10.96
C ARG A 72 5.34 15.37 -10.39
N GLN A 73 5.19 16.05 -9.23
CA GLN A 73 6.32 16.71 -8.55
C GLN A 73 7.38 15.73 -8.04
N PHE A 74 7.10 14.45 -7.97
CA PHE A 74 8.09 13.41 -7.60
C PHE A 74 8.93 12.94 -8.79
N SER A 75 8.83 13.58 -9.96
CA SER A 75 9.47 13.13 -11.21
C SER A 75 9.02 11.73 -11.62
N THR A 76 7.73 11.43 -11.43
CA THR A 76 7.09 10.14 -11.65
C THR A 76 6.24 10.19 -12.91
N GLU A 77 6.24 9.11 -13.68
CA GLU A 77 5.28 8.93 -14.76
C GLU A 77 3.89 8.70 -14.16
N CYS A 78 2.93 9.56 -14.52
CA CYS A 78 1.54 9.44 -14.08
C CYS A 78 0.71 8.79 -15.19
N ALA A 79 0.24 7.58 -14.95
CA ALA A 79 -0.61 6.79 -15.85
C ALA A 79 -1.94 6.42 -15.17
N PHE A 80 -2.58 7.41 -14.55
CA PHE A 80 -3.86 7.22 -13.88
C PHE A 80 -5.02 7.18 -14.86
N THR A 81 -5.92 6.23 -14.68
CA THR A 81 -7.19 6.16 -15.40
C THR A 81 -8.16 7.19 -14.81
N GLN A 82 -8.64 8.08 -15.67
CA GLN A 82 -9.62 9.09 -15.25
C GLN A 82 -11.02 8.47 -15.09
N ILE A 83 -11.67 8.76 -13.97
CA ILE A 83 -13.01 8.28 -13.62
C ILE A 83 -13.99 9.44 -13.43
N SER A 84 -15.28 9.13 -13.56
CA SER A 84 -16.38 10.10 -13.50
C SER A 84 -16.63 10.66 -12.10
N GLU A 85 -16.52 9.80 -11.08
CA GLU A 85 -16.68 10.24 -9.68
C GLU A 85 -15.40 10.87 -9.12
N SER A 86 -15.56 11.73 -8.11
CA SER A 86 -14.42 12.40 -7.48
C SER A 86 -13.65 11.47 -6.58
N THR A 87 -12.33 11.53 -6.65
CA THR A 87 -11.43 10.86 -5.71
C THR A 87 -11.72 11.31 -4.28
N ARG A 88 -11.70 10.39 -3.35
CA ARG A 88 -12.01 10.56 -1.92
C ARG A 88 -11.02 11.46 -1.19
N THR A 89 -11.46 11.97 -0.03
CA THR A 89 -10.62 12.67 0.95
C THR A 89 -10.57 11.86 2.25
N ASN A 90 -9.38 11.61 2.75
CA ASN A 90 -9.17 11.12 4.11
C ASN A 90 -8.84 12.31 5.01
N THR A 91 -9.53 12.47 6.12
CA THR A 91 -9.28 13.56 7.05
C THR A 91 -8.66 13.04 8.35
N ASN A 92 -7.48 13.51 8.69
CA ASN A 92 -6.80 13.26 9.94
C ASN A 92 -6.90 14.50 10.83
N LEU A 93 -7.51 14.35 12.00
CA LEU A 93 -7.58 15.39 13.02
C LEU A 93 -6.49 15.12 14.06
N ILE A 94 -5.54 16.03 14.17
CA ILE A 94 -4.46 15.97 15.17
C ILE A 94 -4.70 17.10 16.17
N THR A 95 -4.87 16.72 17.44
CA THR A 95 -5.18 17.66 18.50
C THR A 95 -4.04 17.79 19.50
N GLY A 96 -3.94 18.97 20.15
CA GLY A 96 -2.87 19.30 21.08
C GLY A 96 -2.82 18.40 22.31
N ASP A 97 -3.92 17.72 22.66
CA ASP A 97 -4.01 16.69 23.70
C ASP A 97 -3.41 15.32 23.26
N GLY A 98 -2.89 15.23 22.04
CA GLY A 98 -2.19 14.05 21.52
C GLY A 98 -3.07 13.02 20.83
N TYR A 99 -4.37 13.29 20.65
CA TYR A 99 -5.25 12.39 19.89
C TYR A 99 -5.11 12.59 18.39
N VAL A 100 -5.20 11.45 17.68
CA VAL A 100 -5.32 11.41 16.23
C VAL A 100 -6.64 10.72 15.90
N THR A 101 -7.53 11.42 15.22
CA THR A 101 -8.81 10.87 14.75
C THR A 101 -8.80 10.82 13.23
N GLU A 102 -9.01 9.63 12.66
CA GLU A 102 -9.05 9.42 11.22
C GLU A 102 -10.50 9.27 10.75
N ILE A 103 -10.88 10.04 9.73
CA ILE A 103 -12.15 9.96 9.02
C ILE A 103 -11.83 9.55 7.60
N LEU A 104 -12.16 8.31 7.24
CA LEU A 104 -11.82 7.70 5.97
C LEU A 104 -13.08 7.52 5.11
N GLU A 105 -13.09 8.13 3.93
CA GLU A 105 -14.14 7.93 2.95
C GLU A 105 -13.96 6.58 2.23
N PRO A 106 -15.06 5.94 1.77
CA PRO A 106 -14.99 4.64 1.08
C PRO A 106 -14.28 4.74 -0.28
N GLY A 107 -14.40 5.87 -0.95
CA GLY A 107 -13.90 6.11 -2.30
C GLY A 107 -15.02 6.13 -3.34
N PRO A 108 -14.67 6.50 -4.59
CA PRO A 108 -15.61 6.58 -5.70
C PRO A 108 -16.07 5.20 -6.16
N VAL A 109 -17.24 5.12 -6.74
CA VAL A 109 -17.69 3.94 -7.48
C VAL A 109 -17.02 3.95 -8.86
N VAL A 110 -16.28 2.91 -9.17
CA VAL A 110 -15.62 2.72 -10.47
C VAL A 110 -16.53 1.88 -11.36
N THR A 111 -16.84 2.37 -12.55
CA THR A 111 -17.65 1.67 -13.53
C THR A 111 -16.84 0.59 -14.27
N GLU A 112 -17.52 -0.40 -14.84
CA GLU A 112 -16.85 -1.47 -15.62
C GLU A 112 -16.09 -0.92 -16.85
N THR A 113 -16.60 0.15 -17.47
CA THR A 113 -15.90 0.81 -18.58
C THR A 113 -14.59 1.45 -18.14
N GLU A 114 -14.57 2.07 -16.96
CA GLU A 114 -13.36 2.67 -16.39
C GLU A 114 -12.36 1.60 -15.96
N LEU A 115 -12.86 0.51 -15.36
CA LEU A 115 -12.04 -0.64 -15.00
C LEU A 115 -11.44 -1.32 -16.23
N SER A 116 -12.20 -1.47 -17.31
CA SER A 116 -11.70 -2.05 -18.57
C SER A 116 -10.56 -1.20 -19.15
N ARG A 117 -10.70 0.12 -19.17
CA ARG A 117 -9.62 1.02 -19.61
C ARG A 117 -8.37 0.87 -18.74
N PHE A 118 -8.54 0.80 -17.41
CA PHE A 118 -7.42 0.55 -16.52
C PHE A 118 -6.71 -0.76 -16.79
N ARG A 119 -7.45 -1.85 -17.05
CA ARG A 119 -6.88 -3.16 -17.42
C ARG A 119 -6.04 -3.09 -18.69
N GLU A 120 -6.54 -2.41 -19.72
CA GLU A 120 -5.79 -2.21 -20.97
C GLU A 120 -4.50 -1.40 -20.77
N ASP A 121 -4.57 -0.31 -20.00
CA ASP A 121 -3.42 0.54 -19.72
C ASP A 121 -2.41 -0.17 -18.83
N TYR A 122 -2.87 -0.97 -17.87
CA TYR A 122 -2.00 -1.82 -17.06
C TYR A 122 -1.27 -2.87 -17.90
N GLU A 123 -1.96 -3.56 -18.81
CA GLU A 123 -1.34 -4.55 -19.71
C GLU A 123 -0.24 -3.92 -20.58
N LYS A 124 -0.50 -2.73 -21.14
CA LYS A 124 0.52 -1.97 -21.90
C LYS A 124 1.72 -1.61 -21.02
N ALA A 125 1.47 -1.17 -19.79
CA ALA A 125 2.50 -0.78 -18.84
C ALA A 125 3.43 -1.94 -18.44
N LEU A 126 2.96 -3.18 -18.47
CA LEU A 126 3.76 -4.36 -18.14
C LEU A 126 4.93 -4.59 -19.11
N ALA A 127 4.88 -4.07 -20.32
CA ALA A 127 5.94 -4.26 -21.32
C ALA A 127 7.32 -3.76 -20.83
N ASP A 128 7.36 -2.61 -20.17
CA ASP A 128 8.59 -1.97 -19.67
C ASP A 128 8.69 -1.96 -18.12
N THR A 129 7.76 -2.64 -17.45
CA THR A 129 7.78 -2.82 -15.99
C THR A 129 8.74 -3.93 -15.60
N GLU A 130 9.53 -3.74 -14.56
CA GLU A 130 10.41 -4.75 -13.97
C GLU A 130 9.81 -5.35 -12.68
N LEU A 131 9.12 -4.50 -11.91
CA LEU A 131 8.49 -4.86 -10.65
C LEU A 131 7.17 -4.10 -10.51
N VAL A 132 6.13 -4.79 -10.07
CA VAL A 132 4.84 -4.17 -9.74
C VAL A 132 4.69 -4.13 -8.23
N VAL A 133 4.24 -2.98 -7.70
CA VAL A 133 3.87 -2.81 -6.29
C VAL A 133 2.40 -2.41 -6.21
N MET A 134 1.58 -3.27 -5.67
CA MET A 134 0.14 -3.04 -5.48
C MET A 134 -0.12 -2.73 -4.01
N SER A 135 -0.63 -1.53 -3.70
CA SER A 135 -0.85 -1.14 -2.31
C SER A 135 -2.14 -0.35 -2.11
N GLY A 136 -2.86 -0.69 -1.06
CA GLY A 136 -4.07 0.01 -0.62
C GLY A 136 -5.35 -0.79 -0.80
N SER A 137 -6.47 -0.16 -0.48
CA SER A 137 -7.81 -0.74 -0.60
C SER A 137 -8.32 -0.72 -2.04
N VAL A 138 -9.33 -1.52 -2.30
CA VAL A 138 -10.10 -1.52 -3.54
C VAL A 138 -11.29 -0.56 -3.38
N PRO A 139 -11.59 0.31 -4.36
CA PRO A 139 -12.75 1.20 -4.28
C PRO A 139 -14.06 0.45 -4.55
N PRO A 140 -15.23 1.02 -4.16
CA PRO A 140 -16.54 0.51 -4.53
C PRO A 140 -16.68 0.30 -6.04
N GLY A 141 -17.51 -0.68 -6.44
CA GLY A 141 -17.73 -1.04 -7.83
C GLY A 141 -16.74 -2.05 -8.40
N ILE A 142 -15.63 -2.30 -7.72
CA ILE A 142 -14.62 -3.29 -8.12
C ILE A 142 -14.67 -4.50 -7.19
N SER A 143 -14.60 -5.70 -7.78
CA SER A 143 -14.55 -6.95 -7.01
C SER A 143 -13.27 -7.05 -6.17
N PRO A 144 -13.32 -7.59 -4.94
CA PRO A 144 -12.13 -7.79 -4.10
C PRO A 144 -11.03 -8.65 -4.72
N ASP A 145 -11.34 -9.45 -5.75
CA ASP A 145 -10.38 -10.32 -6.44
C ASP A 145 -9.56 -9.60 -7.53
N ILE A 146 -9.77 -8.32 -7.75
CA ILE A 146 -9.03 -7.54 -8.75
C ILE A 146 -7.51 -7.68 -8.59
N TYR A 147 -6.99 -7.68 -7.37
CA TYR A 147 -5.55 -7.85 -7.15
C TYR A 147 -5.06 -9.24 -7.59
N ARG A 148 -5.86 -10.29 -7.44
CA ARG A 148 -5.55 -11.61 -8.00
C ARG A 148 -5.43 -11.54 -9.52
N GLU A 149 -6.42 -10.96 -10.19
CA GLU A 149 -6.42 -10.77 -11.64
C GLU A 149 -5.15 -10.03 -12.13
N LEU A 150 -4.84 -8.90 -11.49
CA LEU A 150 -3.67 -8.10 -11.86
C LEU A 150 -2.34 -8.83 -11.59
N ILE A 151 -2.25 -9.62 -10.50
CA ILE A 151 -1.07 -10.43 -10.19
C ILE A 151 -0.90 -11.54 -11.23
N GLU A 152 -1.95 -12.26 -11.59
CA GLU A 152 -1.93 -13.30 -12.60
C GLU A 152 -1.51 -12.73 -13.97
N LYS A 153 -2.03 -11.54 -14.34
CA LYS A 153 -1.62 -10.84 -15.55
C LYS A 153 -0.13 -10.46 -15.50
N ALA A 154 0.36 -9.85 -14.43
CA ALA A 154 1.79 -9.52 -14.27
C ALA A 154 2.68 -10.76 -14.36
N SER A 155 2.26 -11.86 -13.73
CA SER A 155 2.97 -13.14 -13.75
C SER A 155 3.07 -13.71 -15.16
N SER A 156 2.03 -13.57 -16.01
CA SER A 156 2.05 -13.99 -17.41
C SER A 156 3.07 -13.21 -18.27
N PHE A 157 3.46 -11.99 -17.82
CA PHE A 157 4.54 -11.19 -18.39
C PHE A 157 5.89 -11.42 -17.69
N GLY A 158 6.00 -12.41 -16.78
CA GLY A 158 7.21 -12.71 -16.03
C GLY A 158 7.57 -11.64 -14.98
N LYS A 159 6.60 -10.81 -14.55
CA LYS A 159 6.86 -9.72 -13.61
C LYS A 159 6.59 -10.16 -12.18
N ARG A 160 7.48 -9.77 -11.26
CA ARG A 160 7.28 -9.96 -9.82
C ARG A 160 6.30 -8.93 -9.27
N VAL A 161 5.49 -9.32 -8.29
CA VAL A 161 4.50 -8.45 -7.66
C VAL A 161 4.69 -8.43 -6.15
N ILE A 162 4.72 -7.23 -5.57
CA ILE A 162 4.60 -7.00 -4.13
C ILE A 162 3.17 -6.54 -3.85
N LEU A 163 2.48 -7.19 -2.92
CA LEU A 163 1.11 -6.85 -2.53
C LEU A 163 1.04 -6.41 -1.07
N ASP A 164 0.53 -5.20 -0.82
CA ASP A 164 0.23 -4.65 0.50
C ASP A 164 -1.20 -4.13 0.58
N THR A 165 -2.14 -5.01 0.84
CA THR A 165 -3.55 -4.71 1.02
C THR A 165 -4.10 -5.42 2.26
N SER A 166 -5.40 -5.34 2.51
CA SER A 166 -6.00 -5.88 3.74
C SER A 166 -7.32 -6.60 3.48
N LYS A 167 -7.79 -7.34 4.48
CA LYS A 167 -9.09 -8.01 4.51
C LYS A 167 -9.29 -8.91 3.29
N GLU A 168 -10.49 -8.83 2.67
CA GLU A 168 -10.86 -9.69 1.56
C GLU A 168 -9.98 -9.51 0.32
N SER A 169 -9.58 -8.27 0.01
CA SER A 169 -8.66 -8.01 -1.11
C SER A 169 -7.29 -8.67 -0.92
N LEU A 170 -6.81 -8.80 0.33
CA LEU A 170 -5.59 -9.56 0.61
C LEU A 170 -5.84 -11.07 0.47
N ARG A 171 -6.95 -11.59 1.01
CA ARG A 171 -7.32 -13.01 0.91
C ARG A 171 -7.47 -13.47 -0.53
N GLU A 172 -8.13 -12.66 -1.37
CA GLU A 172 -8.26 -12.97 -2.79
C GLU A 172 -6.93 -12.76 -3.54
N GLY A 173 -6.20 -11.68 -3.23
CA GLY A 173 -4.93 -11.35 -3.88
C GLY A 173 -3.85 -12.41 -3.73
N ILE A 174 -3.75 -13.06 -2.56
CA ILE A 174 -2.75 -14.13 -2.34
C ILE A 174 -2.96 -15.34 -3.24
N LYS A 175 -4.18 -15.59 -3.73
CA LYS A 175 -4.47 -16.69 -4.68
C LYS A 175 -3.77 -16.48 -6.04
N GLY A 176 -3.44 -15.24 -6.38
CA GLY A 176 -2.61 -14.89 -7.54
C GLY A 176 -1.12 -15.19 -7.36
N LYS A 177 -0.71 -15.67 -6.19
CA LYS A 177 0.67 -16.06 -5.85
C LYS A 177 1.67 -14.91 -6.04
N PRO A 178 1.51 -13.78 -5.34
CA PRO A 178 2.45 -12.66 -5.43
C PRO A 178 3.86 -13.09 -4.97
N PHE A 179 4.87 -12.37 -5.47
CA PHE A 179 6.25 -12.60 -5.06
C PHE A 179 6.47 -12.27 -3.59
N LEU A 180 5.86 -11.18 -3.08
CA LEU A 180 5.96 -10.77 -1.69
C LEU A 180 4.65 -10.17 -1.21
N ILE A 181 4.25 -10.50 0.02
CA ILE A 181 3.19 -9.80 0.75
C ILE A 181 3.74 -9.23 2.05
N LYS A 182 3.13 -8.10 2.52
CA LYS A 182 3.54 -7.48 3.79
C LYS A 182 2.34 -7.30 4.74
N PRO A 183 1.77 -8.35 5.31
CA PRO A 183 0.74 -8.22 6.32
C PRO A 183 1.30 -7.70 7.66
N ASN A 184 0.47 -7.02 8.44
CA ASN A 184 0.69 -6.92 9.88
C ASN A 184 0.12 -8.16 10.60
N THR A 185 0.37 -8.27 11.91
CA THR A 185 -0.10 -9.44 12.70
C THR A 185 -1.62 -9.63 12.61
N LYS A 186 -2.40 -8.54 12.65
CA LYS A 186 -3.87 -8.63 12.58
C LYS A 186 -4.36 -9.08 11.19
N GLU A 187 -3.70 -8.62 10.13
CA GLU A 187 -4.00 -9.05 8.76
C GLU A 187 -3.64 -10.53 8.56
N LEU A 188 -2.54 -11.00 9.16
CA LEU A 188 -2.18 -12.41 9.14
C LEU A 188 -3.17 -13.27 9.95
N GLU A 189 -3.63 -12.79 11.11
CA GLU A 189 -4.71 -13.41 11.88
C GLU A 189 -6.00 -13.50 11.07
N TYR A 190 -6.35 -12.43 10.34
CA TYR A 190 -7.52 -12.44 9.45
C TYR A 190 -7.40 -13.48 8.33
N LEU A 191 -6.24 -13.61 7.71
CA LEU A 191 -5.99 -14.58 6.64
C LEU A 191 -6.09 -16.02 7.12
N THR A 192 -5.54 -16.29 8.29
CA THR A 192 -5.43 -17.66 8.83
C THR A 192 -6.62 -18.08 9.72
N GLY A 193 -7.46 -17.12 10.12
CA GLY A 193 -8.56 -17.34 11.05
C GLY A 193 -8.10 -17.74 12.47
N ARG A 194 -6.83 -17.48 12.82
CA ARG A 194 -6.21 -17.85 14.10
C ARG A 194 -5.72 -16.64 14.84
N SER A 195 -5.78 -16.65 16.17
CA SER A 195 -5.07 -15.67 17.00
C SER A 195 -3.60 -16.05 17.12
N LEU A 196 -2.71 -15.08 16.88
CA LEU A 196 -1.25 -15.27 16.85
C LEU A 196 -0.60 -14.56 18.04
N ARG A 197 -0.20 -15.31 19.05
CA ARG A 197 0.21 -14.79 20.36
C ARG A 197 1.72 -14.60 20.49
N ASN A 198 2.49 -15.38 19.73
CA ASN A 198 3.95 -15.41 19.80
C ASN A 198 4.56 -15.47 18.39
N ARG A 199 5.87 -15.34 18.34
CA ARG A 199 6.61 -15.31 17.08
C ARG A 199 6.58 -16.64 16.33
N GLU A 200 6.53 -17.73 17.05
CA GLU A 200 6.48 -19.08 16.49
C GLU A 200 5.16 -19.26 15.72
N GLU A 201 4.03 -18.91 16.31
CA GLU A 201 2.71 -18.96 15.66
C GLU A 201 2.64 -18.04 14.43
N ILE A 202 3.22 -16.84 14.52
CA ILE A 202 3.32 -15.90 13.37
C ILE A 202 4.16 -16.53 12.25
N THR A 203 5.29 -17.16 12.60
CA THR A 203 6.17 -17.82 11.61
C THR A 203 5.46 -18.98 10.92
N GLU A 204 4.76 -19.83 11.66
CA GLU A 204 4.00 -20.94 11.10
C GLU A 204 2.87 -20.47 10.18
N ALA A 205 2.12 -19.44 10.60
CA ALA A 205 1.04 -18.86 9.81
C ALA A 205 1.57 -18.28 8.49
N ALA A 206 2.67 -17.54 8.52
CA ALA A 206 3.30 -17.00 7.32
C ALA A 206 3.86 -18.10 6.41
N LEU A 207 4.45 -19.15 6.98
CA LEU A 207 4.98 -20.28 6.22
C LEU A 207 3.86 -21.07 5.50
N MET A 208 2.66 -21.16 6.08
CA MET A 208 1.50 -21.73 5.39
C MET A 208 1.21 -20.98 4.08
N LEU A 209 1.22 -19.66 4.10
CA LEU A 209 0.99 -18.83 2.90
C LEU A 209 2.10 -19.03 1.86
N CYS A 210 3.36 -19.22 2.31
CA CYS A 210 4.44 -19.56 1.38
C CYS A 210 4.19 -20.91 0.68
N ARG A 211 3.73 -21.93 1.41
CA ARG A 211 3.39 -23.26 0.87
C ARG A 211 2.17 -23.21 -0.07
N GLU A 212 1.30 -22.22 0.07
CA GLU A 212 0.18 -21.96 -0.83
C GLU A 212 0.59 -21.20 -2.10
N GLY A 213 1.87 -20.81 -2.20
CA GLY A 213 2.48 -20.25 -3.42
C GLY A 213 2.88 -18.79 -3.34
N VAL A 214 2.76 -18.10 -2.21
CA VAL A 214 3.39 -16.80 -1.98
C VAL A 214 4.88 -17.04 -1.79
N HIS A 215 5.74 -16.37 -2.60
CA HIS A 215 7.19 -16.63 -2.51
C HIS A 215 7.77 -16.21 -1.15
N SER A 216 7.36 -15.04 -0.62
CA SER A 216 7.81 -14.56 0.69
C SER A 216 6.79 -13.69 1.40
N VAL A 217 6.80 -13.75 2.73
CA VAL A 217 5.91 -12.98 3.61
C VAL A 217 6.76 -12.14 4.55
N VAL A 218 6.51 -10.82 4.59
CA VAL A 218 7.13 -9.91 5.57
C VAL A 218 6.07 -9.46 6.57
N VAL A 219 6.11 -9.98 7.79
CA VAL A 219 5.13 -9.62 8.83
C VAL A 219 5.62 -8.40 9.60
N SER A 220 4.83 -7.31 9.58
CA SER A 220 5.10 -6.13 10.38
C SER A 220 4.48 -6.25 11.78
N MET A 221 5.29 -6.00 12.83
CA MET A 221 4.92 -6.18 14.24
C MET A 221 5.07 -4.88 15.04
N GLY A 222 4.98 -3.73 14.39
CA GLY A 222 5.17 -2.41 15.01
C GLY A 222 6.56 -2.27 15.63
N GLU A 223 6.62 -1.90 16.89
CA GLU A 223 7.89 -1.73 17.63
C GLU A 223 8.72 -3.02 17.79
N LYS A 224 8.09 -4.18 17.58
CA LYS A 224 8.78 -5.48 17.59
C LYS A 224 9.54 -5.75 16.29
N GLY A 225 9.35 -4.92 15.26
CA GLY A 225 10.07 -4.97 13.99
C GLY A 225 9.37 -5.75 12.88
N LEU A 226 10.19 -6.34 12.02
CA LEU A 226 9.76 -7.11 10.85
C LEU A 226 10.24 -8.57 10.96
N LEU A 227 9.44 -9.47 10.42
CA LEU A 227 9.79 -10.88 10.29
C LEU A 227 9.63 -11.30 8.83
N TYR A 228 10.73 -11.62 8.16
CA TYR A 228 10.74 -12.18 6.81
C TYR A 228 10.65 -13.70 6.88
N ILE A 229 9.78 -14.28 6.11
CA ILE A 229 9.56 -15.73 6.01
C ILE A 229 9.47 -16.13 4.54
N SER A 230 10.23 -17.14 4.16
CA SER A 230 10.08 -17.89 2.92
C SER A 230 10.14 -19.40 3.25
N GLU A 231 10.05 -20.27 2.26
CA GLU A 231 10.21 -21.70 2.50
C GLU A 231 11.60 -22.06 3.06
N THR A 232 12.64 -21.28 2.70
CA THR A 232 14.04 -21.57 3.04
C THR A 232 14.60 -20.66 4.13
N GLU A 233 14.03 -19.47 4.36
CA GLU A 233 14.61 -18.47 5.25
C GLU A 233 13.62 -17.90 6.26
N ARG A 234 14.14 -17.57 7.45
CA ARG A 234 13.40 -16.87 8.52
C ARG A 234 14.33 -15.85 9.15
N ILE A 235 14.07 -14.57 8.91
CA ILE A 235 14.93 -13.47 9.35
C ILE A 235 14.07 -12.45 10.11
N ALA A 236 14.59 -11.99 11.24
CA ALA A 236 13.96 -10.94 12.02
C ALA A 236 14.83 -9.70 12.06
N ALA A 237 14.22 -8.57 11.78
CA ALA A 237 14.82 -7.25 11.97
C ALA A 237 14.10 -6.51 13.10
N ARG A 238 14.89 -5.86 13.96
CA ARG A 238 14.35 -4.99 15.01
C ARG A 238 14.69 -3.55 14.69
N PRO A 239 13.71 -2.63 14.77
CA PRO A 239 14.00 -1.22 14.58
C PRO A 239 14.84 -0.68 15.75
N PRO A 240 15.60 0.40 15.55
CA PRO A 240 16.21 1.11 16.64
C PRO A 240 15.15 1.64 17.60
N LYS A 241 15.49 1.75 18.89
CA LYS A 241 14.60 2.37 19.89
C LYS A 241 14.54 3.87 19.63
N ILE A 242 13.42 4.36 19.15
CA ILE A 242 13.16 5.77 18.91
C ILE A 242 11.85 6.18 19.59
N LYS A 243 11.72 7.47 19.92
CA LYS A 243 10.44 8.04 20.31
C LYS A 243 9.66 8.34 19.03
N ALA A 244 8.68 7.50 18.70
CA ALA A 244 7.84 7.72 17.54
C ALA A 244 6.98 8.98 17.72
N VAL A 245 7.02 9.86 16.72
CA VAL A 245 6.16 11.07 16.65
C VAL A 245 4.92 10.77 15.83
N ASN A 246 5.10 10.05 14.73
CA ASN A 246 4.02 9.59 13.84
C ASN A 246 4.46 8.30 13.16
N THR A 247 3.58 7.31 13.09
CA THR A 247 3.83 6.01 12.45
C THR A 247 3.10 5.84 11.11
N VAL A 248 2.33 6.83 10.67
CA VAL A 248 1.64 6.81 9.38
C VAL A 248 2.68 6.78 8.25
N GLY A 249 2.51 5.86 7.31
CA GLY A 249 3.42 5.67 6.17
C GLY A 249 4.65 4.79 6.45
N CYS A 250 4.93 4.39 7.70
CA CYS A 250 6.04 3.47 7.99
C CYS A 250 5.90 2.13 7.23
N GLY A 251 4.67 1.61 7.14
CA GLY A 251 4.38 0.41 6.35
C GLY A 251 4.66 0.59 4.87
N ASP A 252 4.30 1.74 4.32
CA ASP A 252 4.49 2.07 2.90
C ASP A 252 5.99 2.27 2.59
N THR A 253 6.73 2.89 3.53
CA THR A 253 8.19 3.00 3.43
C THR A 253 8.87 1.64 3.46
N ALA A 254 8.43 0.72 4.31
CA ALA A 254 8.94 -0.65 4.33
C ALA A 254 8.66 -1.38 3.00
N VAL A 255 7.46 -1.19 2.39
CA VAL A 255 7.15 -1.74 1.05
C VAL A 255 8.10 -1.17 0.00
N ALA A 256 8.35 0.14 0.02
CA ALA A 256 9.27 0.77 -0.92
C ALA A 256 10.71 0.23 -0.76
N SER A 257 11.19 0.08 0.49
CA SER A 257 12.50 -0.51 0.78
C SER A 257 12.61 -1.95 0.26
N LEU A 258 11.59 -2.78 0.50
CA LEU A 258 11.52 -4.14 -0.01
C LEU A 258 11.51 -4.16 -1.55
N ALA A 259 10.78 -3.24 -2.19
CA ALA A 259 10.74 -3.13 -3.65
C ALA A 259 12.11 -2.78 -4.23
N MET A 260 12.84 -1.85 -3.62
CA MET A 260 14.22 -1.50 -4.02
C MET A 260 15.15 -2.72 -3.93
N SER A 261 15.08 -3.47 -2.83
CA SER A 261 15.91 -4.65 -2.61
C SER A 261 15.59 -5.81 -3.56
N VAL A 262 14.28 -6.04 -3.82
CA VAL A 262 13.83 -7.04 -4.80
C VAL A 262 14.34 -6.71 -6.20
N LEU A 263 14.31 -5.42 -6.59
CA LEU A 263 14.80 -4.98 -7.90
C LEU A 263 16.33 -5.11 -8.01
N ALA A 264 17.06 -4.78 -6.94
CA ALA A 264 18.51 -4.93 -6.87
C ALA A 264 19.00 -6.39 -6.76
N GLY A 265 18.09 -7.35 -6.58
CA GLY A 265 18.44 -8.76 -6.38
C GLY A 265 19.16 -9.03 -5.04
N GLU A 266 18.90 -8.18 -4.04
CA GLU A 266 19.51 -8.31 -2.72
C GLU A 266 18.89 -9.46 -1.92
N ASP A 267 19.67 -10.02 -1.00
CA ASP A 267 19.16 -11.04 -0.08
C ASP A 267 18.19 -10.45 0.96
N ALA A 268 17.41 -11.33 1.58
CA ALA A 268 16.38 -10.93 2.53
C ALA A 268 16.95 -10.20 3.76
N LYS A 269 18.18 -10.51 4.19
CA LYS A 269 18.83 -9.87 5.33
C LYS A 269 19.15 -8.41 5.01
N THR A 270 19.72 -8.15 3.84
CA THR A 270 20.00 -6.80 3.34
C THR A 270 18.72 -5.99 3.17
N ALA A 271 17.68 -6.62 2.61
CA ALA A 271 16.38 -5.98 2.41
C ALA A 271 15.70 -5.49 3.70
N LEU A 272 15.93 -6.17 4.83
CA LEU A 272 15.32 -5.83 6.11
C LEU A 272 16.11 -4.79 6.94
N VAL A 273 17.31 -4.44 6.56
CA VAL A 273 18.18 -3.51 7.32
C VAL A 273 18.16 -2.11 6.70
N LYS A 274 17.66 -1.94 5.51
CA LYS A 274 17.43 -0.65 4.84
C LYS A 274 16.23 0.09 5.43
#